data_f6bd01f675099c1de38ed29192e1a25b
#
_entry.id   f6bd01f675099c1de38ed29192e1a25b
#
_cell.length_a   1.000
_cell.length_b   1.000
_cell.length_c   1.000
_cell.angle_alpha   90.00
_cell.angle_beta   90.00
_cell.angle_gamma   90.00
#
_symmetry.space_group_name_H-M   'P 1'
#
loop_
_entity.id
_entity.type
_entity.pdbx_description
1 polymer ?
#
loop_
_entity_poly.entity_id
_entity_poly.type
_entity_poly.pdbx_seq_one_letter_code
_entity_poly.pdbx_strand_id
1 'polypeptide(L)'
;MAKDKDLRFIRTNQMLCNAFIELLSKKKFEDITVNELCEKALIRRATFYTHFLDKYDFFAYFVRQNRDNFIQNWTEPVENKNLREFSIHMFRQVVHYLSAHMAMVQNAFSSNAFSILLDILAEEIRVSFLEELSRSGSA
;
A
#
# COMPACT_ATOMS: atom_id res chain seq x y z
N MET A 1 -21.42 16.71 -10.11
CA MET A 1 -21.82 15.82 -8.98
C MET A 1 -20.94 14.59 -8.82
N ALA A 2 -20.63 13.81 -9.83
CA ALA A 2 -19.71 12.68 -9.73
C ALA A 2 -18.28 13.11 -9.33
N LYS A 3 -17.75 14.15 -9.97
CA LYS A 3 -16.42 14.71 -9.73
C LYS A 3 -16.19 15.24 -8.30
N ASP A 4 -17.22 15.78 -7.67
CA ASP A 4 -17.17 16.24 -6.27
C ASP A 4 -17.17 15.09 -5.27
N LYS A 5 -17.89 14.00 -5.58
CA LYS A 5 -17.86 12.77 -4.77
C LYS A 5 -16.47 12.13 -4.81
N ASP A 6 -15.84 12.07 -5.97
CA ASP A 6 -14.51 11.52 -6.17
C ASP A 6 -13.44 12.33 -5.41
N LEU A 7 -13.53 13.66 -5.43
CA LEU A 7 -12.60 14.52 -4.70
C LEU A 7 -12.75 14.40 -3.17
N ARG A 8 -13.98 14.25 -2.66
CA ARG A 8 -14.21 14.02 -1.23
C ARG A 8 -13.69 12.67 -0.79
N PHE A 9 -13.92 11.64 -1.59
CA PHE A 9 -13.40 10.29 -1.36
C PHE A 9 -11.88 10.30 -1.28
N ILE A 10 -11.20 10.87 -2.28
CA ILE A 10 -9.74 10.99 -2.34
C ILE A 10 -9.20 11.71 -1.10
N ARG A 11 -9.79 12.85 -0.74
CA ARG A 11 -9.37 13.63 0.43
C ARG A 11 -9.55 12.86 1.74
N THR A 12 -10.69 12.21 1.93
CA THR A 12 -10.97 11.39 3.11
C THR A 12 -9.97 10.26 3.25
N ASN A 13 -9.69 9.55 2.17
CA ASN A 13 -8.73 8.44 2.17
C ASN A 13 -7.30 8.92 2.44
N GLN A 14 -6.92 10.08 1.91
CA GLN A 14 -5.61 10.66 2.17
C GLN A 14 -5.44 11.03 3.65
N MET A 15 -6.47 11.59 4.28
CA MET A 15 -6.47 11.89 5.72
C MET A 15 -6.36 10.61 6.55
N LEU A 16 -7.08 9.55 6.18
CA LEU A 16 -6.99 8.23 6.82
C LEU A 16 -5.60 7.61 6.66
N CYS A 17 -5.03 7.64 5.46
CA CYS A 17 -3.69 7.10 5.22
C CYS A 17 -2.62 7.83 6.04
N ASN A 18 -2.66 9.16 6.10
CA ASN A 18 -1.72 9.95 6.89
C ASN A 18 -1.86 9.64 8.40
N ALA A 19 -3.07 9.59 8.91
CA ALA A 19 -3.34 9.23 10.31
C ALA A 19 -2.85 7.81 10.62
N PHE A 20 -3.04 6.87 9.69
CA PHE A 20 -2.60 5.48 9.84
C PHE A 20 -1.08 5.35 9.89
N ILE A 21 -0.35 6.03 9.03
CA ILE A 21 1.12 6.07 9.04
C ILE A 21 1.62 6.56 10.41
N GLU A 22 1.05 7.63 10.94
CA GLU A 22 1.45 8.14 12.24
C GLU A 22 1.13 7.16 13.39
N LEU A 23 -0.02 6.50 13.37
CA LEU A 23 -0.37 5.50 14.36
C LEU A 23 0.54 4.27 14.27
N LEU A 24 0.77 3.77 13.06
CA LEU A 24 1.60 2.59 12.81
C LEU A 24 3.09 2.83 13.12
N SER A 25 3.55 4.08 13.11
CA SER A 25 4.89 4.42 13.57
C SER A 25 5.08 4.32 15.08
N LYS A 26 3.98 4.33 15.85
CA LYS A 26 3.99 4.40 17.33
C LYS A 26 3.52 3.12 18.00
N LYS A 27 2.67 2.34 17.35
CA LYS A 27 2.08 1.13 17.92
C LYS A 27 1.78 0.06 16.88
N LYS A 28 1.57 -1.15 17.37
CA LYS A 28 1.26 -2.30 16.52
C LYS A 28 -0.10 -2.14 15.85
N PHE A 29 -0.24 -2.69 14.65
CA PHE A 29 -1.49 -2.69 13.91
C PHE A 29 -2.67 -3.26 14.72
N GLU A 30 -2.44 -4.31 15.51
CA GLU A 30 -3.49 -4.92 16.34
C GLU A 30 -4.09 -3.94 17.35
N ASP A 31 -3.27 -3.04 17.89
CA ASP A 31 -3.65 -2.06 18.92
C ASP A 31 -4.29 -0.80 18.31
N ILE A 32 -4.29 -0.66 17.00
CA ILE A 32 -4.95 0.44 16.29
C ILE A 32 -6.43 0.11 16.13
N THR A 33 -7.29 0.99 16.62
CA THR A 33 -8.75 0.89 16.47
C THR A 33 -9.26 1.81 15.37
N VAL A 34 -10.40 1.47 14.77
CA VAL A 34 -11.09 2.34 13.81
C VAL A 34 -11.47 3.68 14.43
N ASN A 35 -11.86 3.69 15.71
CA ASN A 35 -12.14 4.91 16.46
C ASN A 35 -10.96 5.87 16.45
N GLU A 36 -9.84 5.39 16.90
CA GLU A 36 -8.60 6.15 17.01
C GLU A 36 -8.10 6.65 15.65
N LEU A 37 -8.20 5.79 14.62
CA LEU A 37 -7.89 6.15 13.25
C LEU A 37 -8.78 7.30 12.75
N CYS A 38 -10.09 7.23 13.01
CA CYS A 38 -11.05 8.26 12.63
C CYS A 38 -10.85 9.56 13.39
N GLU A 39 -10.60 9.49 14.70
CA GLU A 39 -10.30 10.67 15.53
C GLU A 39 -9.06 11.39 15.04
N LYS A 40 -7.99 10.64 14.76
CA LYS A 40 -6.74 11.20 14.25
C LYS A 40 -6.88 11.77 12.83
N ALA A 41 -7.67 11.13 11.98
CA ALA A 41 -7.98 11.60 10.63
C ALA A 41 -9.00 12.74 10.58
N LEU A 42 -9.61 13.09 11.73
CA LEU A 42 -10.68 14.10 11.83
C LEU A 42 -11.91 13.77 10.97
N ILE A 43 -12.26 12.49 10.87
CA ILE A 43 -13.43 12.01 10.15
C ILE A 43 -14.42 11.31 11.10
N ARG A 44 -15.68 11.25 10.68
CA ARG A 44 -16.71 10.50 11.43
C ARG A 44 -16.58 9.00 11.15
N ARG A 45 -16.80 8.15 12.14
CA ARG A 45 -16.85 6.68 11.98
C ARG A 45 -17.82 6.24 10.87
N ALA A 46 -18.99 6.88 10.79
CA ALA A 46 -19.94 6.60 9.73
C ALA A 46 -19.31 6.80 8.33
N THR A 47 -18.49 7.82 8.16
CA THR A 47 -17.76 8.06 6.91
C THR A 47 -16.75 6.95 6.61
N PHE A 48 -16.04 6.46 7.63
CA PHE A 48 -15.14 5.31 7.47
C PHE A 48 -15.89 4.08 6.94
N TYR A 49 -17.00 3.72 7.61
CA TYR A 49 -17.78 2.54 7.25
C TYR A 49 -18.60 2.67 5.96
N THR A 50 -18.67 3.85 5.34
CA THR A 50 -19.18 3.97 3.96
C THR A 50 -18.16 3.50 2.92
N HIS A 51 -16.88 3.38 3.29
CA HIS A 51 -15.78 3.04 2.38
C HIS A 51 -15.11 1.72 2.69
N PHE A 52 -15.05 1.33 3.96
CA PHE A 52 -14.33 0.15 4.43
C PHE A 52 -15.19 -0.66 5.40
N LEU A 53 -15.11 -1.98 5.29
CA LEU A 53 -15.81 -2.91 6.18
C LEU A 53 -15.23 -2.89 7.59
N ASP A 54 -13.90 -2.87 7.67
CA ASP A 54 -13.13 -2.89 8.92
C ASP A 54 -11.71 -2.34 8.71
N LYS A 55 -10.88 -2.41 9.75
CA LYS A 55 -9.50 -1.94 9.68
C LYS A 55 -8.61 -2.78 8.75
N TYR A 56 -8.94 -4.07 8.53
CA TYR A 56 -8.18 -4.94 7.63
C TYR A 56 -8.48 -4.61 6.17
N ASP A 57 -9.73 -4.33 5.84
CA ASP A 57 -10.14 -3.85 4.52
C ASP A 57 -9.48 -2.51 4.19
N PHE A 58 -9.46 -1.58 5.15
CA PHE A 58 -8.71 -0.33 5.03
C PHE A 58 -7.20 -0.57 4.86
N PHE A 59 -6.61 -1.51 5.61
CA PHE A 59 -5.18 -1.82 5.50
C PHE A 59 -4.84 -2.37 4.12
N ALA A 60 -5.65 -3.25 3.56
CA ALA A 60 -5.48 -3.75 2.20
C ALA A 60 -5.51 -2.61 1.16
N TYR A 61 -6.44 -1.68 1.31
CA TYR A 61 -6.49 -0.46 0.50
C TYR A 61 -5.22 0.39 0.66
N PHE A 62 -4.79 0.62 1.89
CA PHE A 62 -3.58 1.39 2.21
C PHE A 62 -2.33 0.79 1.54
N VAL A 63 -2.15 -0.53 1.62
CA VAL A 63 -1.02 -1.22 0.98
C VAL A 63 -1.06 -1.04 -0.53
N ARG A 64 -2.23 -1.20 -1.16
CA ARG A 64 -2.39 -1.02 -2.62
C ARG A 64 -2.10 0.41 -3.06
N GLN A 65 -2.56 1.42 -2.30
CA GLN A 65 -2.30 2.83 -2.60
C GLN A 65 -0.81 3.18 -2.50
N ASN A 66 -0.14 2.67 -1.48
CA ASN A 66 1.30 2.87 -1.32
C ASN A 66 2.10 2.15 -2.41
N ARG A 67 1.65 0.98 -2.84
CA ARG A 67 2.21 0.28 -3.99
C ARG A 67 2.14 1.13 -5.25
N ASP A 68 0.98 1.70 -5.57
CA ASP A 68 0.79 2.49 -6.78
C ASP A 68 1.68 3.73 -6.78
N ASN A 69 1.78 4.43 -5.64
CA ASN A 69 2.71 5.53 -5.46
C ASN A 69 4.17 5.09 -5.62
N PHE A 70 4.51 3.93 -5.12
CA PHE A 70 5.84 3.36 -5.19
C PHE A 70 6.21 2.99 -6.64
N ILE A 71 5.31 2.32 -7.38
CA ILE A 71 5.51 1.97 -8.78
C ILE A 71 5.59 3.22 -9.66
N GLN A 72 4.78 4.23 -9.44
CA GLN A 72 4.81 5.47 -10.21
C GLN A 72 6.11 6.26 -10.01
N ASN A 73 6.68 6.20 -8.81
CA ASN A 73 7.99 6.80 -8.52
C ASN A 73 9.17 5.95 -9.03
N TRP A 74 8.91 4.73 -9.50
CA TRP A 74 9.93 3.78 -9.98
C TRP A 74 10.10 3.77 -11.49
N THR A 75 9.27 4.45 -12.23
CA THR A 75 9.36 4.52 -13.67
C THR A 75 10.50 5.45 -14.12
N GLU A 76 11.73 5.10 -13.75
CA GLU A 76 12.79 5.23 -14.72
C GLU A 76 12.49 4.19 -15.81
N PRO A 77 12.37 4.58 -17.07
CA PRO A 77 12.10 3.62 -18.14
C PRO A 77 13.21 2.56 -18.11
N VAL A 78 12.84 1.33 -17.79
CA VAL A 78 13.70 0.16 -17.92
C VAL A 78 13.74 -0.17 -19.41
N GLU A 79 14.29 0.77 -20.20
CA GLU A 79 14.55 0.53 -21.61
C GLU A 79 15.64 -0.55 -21.69
N ASN A 80 15.29 -1.69 -22.31
CA ASN A 80 16.19 -2.79 -22.66
C ASN A 80 16.79 -3.62 -21.51
N LYS A 81 16.18 -3.75 -20.34
CA LYS A 81 16.65 -4.70 -19.34
C LYS A 81 16.03 -6.07 -19.55
N ASN A 82 16.86 -7.12 -19.46
CA ASN A 82 16.38 -8.50 -19.46
C ASN A 82 15.65 -8.80 -18.13
N LEU A 83 14.89 -9.92 -18.08
CA LEU A 83 14.12 -10.33 -16.91
C LEU A 83 14.95 -10.40 -15.62
N ARG A 84 16.23 -10.78 -15.73
CA ARG A 84 17.15 -10.85 -14.58
C ARG A 84 17.44 -9.46 -14.00
N GLU A 85 17.74 -8.49 -14.84
CA GLU A 85 18.02 -7.10 -14.40
C GLU A 85 16.78 -6.44 -13.81
N PHE A 86 15.62 -6.69 -14.42
CA PHE A 86 14.33 -6.29 -13.89
C PHE A 86 14.09 -6.87 -12.50
N SER A 87 14.29 -8.17 -12.31
CA SER A 87 14.11 -8.84 -11.02
C SER A 87 15.04 -8.29 -9.93
N ILE A 88 16.32 -8.07 -10.27
CA ILE A 88 17.30 -7.49 -9.35
C ILE A 88 16.91 -6.06 -8.95
N HIS A 89 16.47 -5.29 -9.93
CA HIS A 89 16.02 -3.91 -9.68
C HIS A 89 14.81 -3.88 -8.75
N MET A 90 13.78 -4.68 -9.06
CA MET A 90 12.58 -4.82 -8.22
C MET A 90 12.93 -5.22 -6.78
N PHE A 91 13.76 -6.23 -6.62
CA PHE A 91 14.18 -6.71 -5.30
C PHE A 91 14.91 -5.62 -4.50
N ARG A 92 15.84 -4.93 -5.12
CA ARG A 92 16.60 -3.84 -4.49
C ARG A 92 15.70 -2.74 -3.98
N GLN A 93 14.70 -2.39 -4.74
CA GLN A 93 13.76 -1.35 -4.38
C GLN A 93 12.85 -1.77 -3.22
N VAL A 94 12.33 -2.99 -3.26
CA VAL A 94 11.54 -3.53 -2.14
C VAL A 94 12.37 -3.48 -0.85
N VAL A 95 13.62 -3.94 -0.89
CA VAL A 95 14.53 -3.90 0.27
C VAL A 95 14.78 -2.46 0.73
N HIS A 96 14.99 -1.54 -0.19
CA HIS A 96 15.18 -0.12 0.15
C HIS A 96 13.95 0.47 0.83
N TYR A 97 12.75 0.22 0.29
CA TYR A 97 11.50 0.67 0.88
C TYR A 97 11.29 0.10 2.29
N LEU A 98 11.46 -1.22 2.45
CA LEU A 98 11.29 -1.89 3.74
C LEU A 98 12.29 -1.33 4.78
N SER A 99 13.55 -1.09 4.41
CA SER A 99 14.54 -0.52 5.31
C SER A 99 14.24 0.93 5.69
N ALA A 100 13.74 1.73 4.77
CA ALA A 100 13.33 3.11 5.05
C ALA A 100 12.12 3.22 5.98
N HIS A 101 11.26 2.19 6.00
CA HIS A 101 10.03 2.17 6.80
C HIS A 101 10.04 1.07 7.87
N MET A 102 11.21 0.73 8.39
CA MET A 102 11.40 -0.44 9.27
C MET A 102 10.50 -0.45 10.51
N ALA A 103 10.30 0.68 11.17
CA ALA A 103 9.44 0.76 12.36
C ALA A 103 7.97 0.42 12.01
N MET A 104 7.48 0.94 10.89
CA MET A 104 6.13 0.67 10.40
C MET A 104 5.98 -0.80 10.00
N VAL A 105 6.99 -1.36 9.32
CA VAL A 105 7.03 -2.76 8.92
C VAL A 105 7.03 -3.68 10.17
N GLN A 106 7.87 -3.40 11.15
CA GLN A 106 7.93 -4.18 12.40
C GLN A 106 6.60 -4.16 13.16
N ASN A 107 5.92 -3.02 13.22
CA ASN A 107 4.62 -2.90 13.86
C ASN A 107 3.49 -3.62 13.08
N ALA A 108 3.60 -3.74 11.77
CA ALA A 108 2.71 -4.54 10.94
C ALA A 108 2.99 -6.04 11.06
N PHE A 109 4.27 -6.44 11.21
CA PHE A 109 4.71 -7.84 11.24
C PHE A 109 4.20 -8.66 12.43
N SER A 110 3.80 -8.03 13.51
CA SER A 110 3.36 -8.72 14.73
C SER A 110 1.91 -9.19 14.70
N SER A 111 1.26 -9.16 13.54
CA SER A 111 -0.19 -9.33 13.45
C SER A 111 -0.65 -10.09 12.19
N ASN A 112 -1.94 -10.43 12.15
CA ASN A 112 -2.62 -10.93 10.94
C ASN A 112 -2.50 -9.99 9.73
N ALA A 113 -2.19 -8.72 9.95
CA ALA A 113 -1.90 -7.75 8.89
C ALA A 113 -0.71 -8.18 8.02
N PHE A 114 0.23 -8.95 8.58
CA PHE A 114 1.37 -9.47 7.83
C PHE A 114 0.95 -10.43 6.71
N SER A 115 0.00 -11.32 6.95
CA SER A 115 -0.51 -12.22 5.92
C SER A 115 -1.17 -11.43 4.78
N ILE A 116 -1.96 -10.41 5.11
CA ILE A 116 -2.58 -9.52 4.11
C ILE A 116 -1.52 -8.79 3.28
N LEU A 117 -0.47 -8.29 3.93
CA LEU A 117 0.65 -7.64 3.26
C LEU A 117 1.36 -8.60 2.30
N LEU A 118 1.66 -9.82 2.77
CA LEU A 118 2.30 -10.84 1.93
C LEU A 118 1.44 -11.23 0.73
N ASP A 119 0.14 -11.43 0.92
CA ASP A 119 -0.77 -11.80 -0.16
C ASP A 119 -0.83 -10.70 -1.24
N ILE A 120 -0.90 -9.44 -0.82
CA ILE A 120 -0.90 -8.31 -1.75
C ILE A 120 0.44 -8.20 -2.49
N LEU A 121 1.57 -8.30 -1.78
CA LEU A 121 2.89 -8.22 -2.40
C LEU A 121 3.15 -9.39 -3.35
N ALA A 122 2.75 -10.61 -2.98
CA ALA A 122 2.88 -11.79 -3.82
C ALA A 122 2.07 -11.65 -5.13
N GLU A 123 0.83 -11.16 -5.04
CA GLU A 123 -0.01 -10.91 -6.21
C GLU A 123 0.60 -9.85 -7.12
N GLU A 124 1.15 -8.78 -6.56
CA GLU A 124 1.81 -7.72 -7.33
C GLU A 124 3.06 -8.19 -8.05
N ILE A 125 3.90 -8.96 -7.37
CA ILE A 125 5.08 -9.57 -7.98
C ILE A 125 4.64 -10.48 -9.12
N ARG A 126 3.62 -11.31 -8.91
CA ARG A 126 3.07 -12.20 -9.93
C ARG A 126 2.60 -11.44 -11.16
N VAL A 127 1.82 -10.38 -10.98
CA VAL A 127 1.30 -9.55 -12.08
C VAL A 127 2.44 -8.87 -12.84
N SER A 128 3.40 -8.28 -12.13
CA SER A 128 4.55 -7.59 -12.74
C SER A 128 5.42 -8.55 -13.57
N PHE A 129 5.63 -9.78 -13.07
CA PHE A 129 6.36 -10.80 -13.83
C PHE A 129 5.60 -11.27 -15.08
N LEU A 130 4.29 -11.46 -15.00
CA LEU A 130 3.47 -11.86 -16.14
C LEU A 130 3.46 -10.77 -17.22
N GLU A 131 3.38 -9.52 -16.86
CA GLU A 131 3.46 -8.38 -17.78
C GLU A 131 4.82 -8.32 -18.48
N GLU A 132 5.92 -8.54 -17.75
CA GLU A 132 7.27 -8.53 -18.31
C GLU A 132 7.49 -9.73 -19.24
N LEU A 133 7.01 -10.91 -18.88
CA LEU A 133 7.04 -12.09 -19.75
C LEU A 133 6.24 -11.88 -21.05
N SER A 134 5.09 -11.19 -20.97
CA SER A 134 4.29 -10.84 -22.15
C SER A 134 5.04 -9.91 -23.09
N ARG A 135 5.78 -8.95 -22.57
CA ARG A 135 6.61 -8.03 -23.37
C ARG A 135 7.80 -8.74 -24.02
N SER A 136 8.47 -9.61 -23.26
CA SER A 136 9.64 -10.35 -23.75
C SER A 136 9.27 -11.47 -24.73
N GLY A 137 8.06 -12.02 -24.63
CA GLY A 137 7.54 -13.05 -25.55
C GLY A 137 6.99 -12.51 -26.88
N SER A 138 6.84 -11.18 -27.01
CA SER A 138 6.33 -10.51 -28.21
C SER A 138 7.44 -10.00 -29.14
N ALA A 139 8.68 -10.29 -28.82
CA ALA A 139 9.84 -9.88 -29.61
C ALA A 139 10.28 -11.03 -30.60
#